data_b6e16fcf242957bb3c107f25b8ce9caf
#
_entry.id   b6e16fcf242957bb3c107f25b8ce9caf
#
_cell.length_a   1.000
_cell.length_b   1.000
_cell.length_c   1.000
_cell.angle_alpha   90.00
_cell.angle_beta   90.00
_cell.angle_gamma   90.00
#
_symmetry.space_group_name_H-M   'P 1'
#
loop_
_entity.id
_entity.type
_entity.pdbx_description
1 polymer ?
#
loop_
_entity_poly.entity_id
_entity_poly.type
_entity_poly.pdbx_seq_one_letter_code
_entity_poly.pdbx_strand_id
1 'polypeptide(L)'
;MRLVGSNSDTWENRAHFYGAASEAMRRILIDHARRKKRKKRGGDAKRVQLDDIAEVHSESEELLALDEALSELELLDKTKAELVKLKFFGGMKLDDAAKVLDIPSRTADRYWAYARAWLQRHIAEQGAD
;
A
#
# COMPACT_ATOMS: atom_id res chain seq x y z
N MET A 1 1.72 -15.15 34.19
CA MET A 1 1.61 -14.86 33.70
C MET A 1 1.10 -14.47 32.81
N ARG A 2 1.12 -14.14 32.28
CA ARG A 2 0.81 -13.78 31.30
C ARG A 2 -0.01 -14.51 30.55
N LEU A 3 -0.39 -15.43 30.81
CA LEU A 3 -1.27 -16.23 30.08
C LEU A 3 -2.66 -15.67 30.07
N VAL A 4 -3.02 -15.08 31.16
CA VAL A 4 -4.26 -14.38 31.25
C VAL A 4 -4.16 -13.13 30.45
N GLY A 5 -5.13 -12.84 29.66
CA GLY A 5 -5.09 -11.69 28.79
C GLY A 5 -4.17 -11.89 27.60
N SER A 6 -3.53 -13.04 27.53
CA SER A 6 -2.57 -13.26 26.47
C SER A 6 -3.23 -13.29 25.09
N ASN A 7 -4.50 -13.72 25.00
CA ASN A 7 -5.17 -13.69 23.71
C ASN A 7 -5.32 -12.27 23.20
N SER A 8 -5.72 -11.38 24.05
CA SER A 8 -5.87 -9.99 23.69
C SER A 8 -4.52 -9.37 23.36
N ASP A 9 -3.56 -9.59 24.25
CA ASP A 9 -2.21 -9.06 24.02
C ASP A 9 -1.58 -9.63 22.76
N THR A 10 -1.74 -10.93 22.56
CA THR A 10 -1.19 -11.57 21.39
C THR A 10 -1.83 -11.02 20.13
N TRP A 11 -3.13 -10.82 20.18
CA TRP A 11 -3.84 -10.30 19.02
C TRP A 11 -3.38 -8.88 18.71
N GLU A 12 -3.28 -8.03 19.72
CA GLU A 12 -2.82 -6.67 19.53
C GLU A 12 -1.40 -6.62 19.02
N ASN A 13 -0.54 -7.51 19.55
CA ASN A 13 0.84 -7.56 19.10
C ASN A 13 0.94 -7.97 17.64
N ARG A 14 0.12 -8.94 17.24
CA ARG A 14 0.12 -9.38 15.85
C ARG A 14 -0.41 -8.29 14.93
N ALA A 15 -1.46 -7.61 15.34
CA ALA A 15 -2.00 -6.52 14.54
C ALA A 15 -0.95 -5.42 14.37
N HIS A 16 -0.29 -5.09 15.46
CA HIS A 16 0.77 -4.08 15.42
C HIS A 16 1.91 -4.53 14.50
N PHE A 17 2.28 -5.79 14.60
CA PHE A 17 3.36 -6.33 13.78
C PHE A 17 3.01 -6.23 12.30
N TYR A 18 1.82 -6.68 11.91
CA TYR A 18 1.44 -6.65 10.50
C TYR A 18 1.32 -5.23 9.98
N GLY A 19 0.82 -4.33 10.81
CA GLY A 19 0.75 -2.93 10.42
C GLY A 19 2.12 -2.35 10.18
N ALA A 20 3.04 -2.61 11.10
CA ALA A 20 4.41 -2.11 10.97
C ALA A 20 5.11 -2.73 9.78
N ALA A 21 4.91 -4.03 9.56
CA ALA A 21 5.53 -4.71 8.44
C ALA A 21 5.02 -4.15 7.10
N SER A 22 3.71 -3.91 7.02
CA SER A 22 3.14 -3.36 5.80
C SER A 22 3.70 -1.97 5.51
N GLU A 23 3.85 -1.16 6.55
CA GLU A 23 4.40 0.17 6.38
C GLU A 23 5.87 0.11 5.96
N ALA A 24 6.62 -0.84 6.52
CA ALA A 24 8.02 -1.02 6.14
C ALA A 24 8.12 -1.44 4.67
N MET A 25 7.26 -2.36 4.24
CA MET A 25 7.25 -2.78 2.85
C MET A 25 6.90 -1.62 1.94
N ARG A 26 5.94 -0.81 2.33
CA ARG A 26 5.56 0.36 1.57
C ARG A 26 6.78 1.27 1.38
N ARG A 27 7.49 1.54 2.46
CA ARG A 27 8.66 2.43 2.40
C ARG A 27 9.74 1.87 1.50
N ILE A 28 10.00 0.57 1.61
CA ILE A 28 11.04 -0.06 0.79
C ILE A 28 10.67 0.02 -0.69
N LEU A 29 9.44 -0.32 -1.02
CA LEU A 29 9.01 -0.31 -2.42
C LEU A 29 8.99 1.08 -3.02
N ILE A 30 8.54 2.06 -2.22
CA ILE A 30 8.48 3.43 -2.71
C ILE A 30 9.88 4.01 -2.89
N ASP A 31 10.79 3.73 -1.95
CA ASP A 31 12.17 4.18 -2.10
C ASP A 31 12.81 3.55 -3.33
N HIS A 32 12.51 2.29 -3.56
CA HIS A 32 13.02 1.61 -4.74
C HIS A 32 12.47 2.23 -6.02
N ALA A 33 11.19 2.54 -6.04
CA ALA A 33 10.57 3.16 -7.19
C ALA A 33 11.16 4.54 -7.46
N ARG A 34 11.43 5.30 -6.42
CA ARG A 34 12.02 6.62 -6.59
C ARG A 34 13.42 6.52 -7.16
N ARG A 35 14.19 5.57 -6.68
CA ARG A 35 15.55 5.38 -7.18
C ARG A 35 15.54 4.97 -8.65
N LYS A 36 14.64 4.06 -9.01
CA LYS A 36 14.52 3.64 -10.40
C LYS A 36 14.17 4.81 -11.32
N LYS A 37 13.26 5.64 -10.85
CA LYS A 37 12.85 6.78 -11.63
C LYS A 37 14.01 7.76 -11.84
N ARG A 38 14.76 8.03 -10.79
CA ARG A 38 15.90 8.92 -10.88
C ARG A 38 16.98 8.37 -11.81
N LYS A 39 17.20 7.07 -11.73
CA LYS A 39 18.21 6.42 -12.57
C LYS A 39 17.86 6.54 -14.03
N LYS A 40 16.59 6.35 -14.36
CA LYS A 40 16.17 6.50 -15.76
C LYS A 40 16.42 7.89 -16.28
N ARG A 41 16.29 8.87 -15.46
CA ARG A 41 16.55 10.24 -15.86
C ARG A 41 18.03 10.56 -15.92
N GLY A 42 18.86 9.74 -15.29
CA GLY A 42 20.26 10.05 -15.07
C GLY A 42 21.21 9.76 -16.20
N GLY A 43 20.77 9.24 -17.31
CA GLY A 43 21.64 9.13 -18.44
C GLY A 43 22.11 7.73 -18.79
N ASP A 44 22.02 6.78 -17.90
CA ASP A 44 22.34 5.41 -18.23
C ASP A 44 21.26 4.78 -19.09
N ALA A 45 20.18 5.49 -19.25
CA ALA A 45 19.03 4.99 -19.98
C ALA A 45 19.34 4.70 -21.46
N LYS A 46 20.35 5.32 -21.98
CA LYS A 46 20.65 5.12 -23.39
C LYS A 46 21.04 3.68 -23.74
N ARG A 47 21.40 2.92 -22.71
CA ARG A 47 21.77 1.53 -22.94
C ARG A 47 20.60 0.58 -22.81
N VAL A 48 19.46 1.05 -22.37
CA VAL A 48 18.30 0.24 -22.12
C VAL A 48 17.35 0.32 -23.29
N GLN A 49 16.73 -0.81 -23.61
CA GLN A 49 15.78 -0.82 -24.71
C GLN A 49 14.59 0.04 -24.37
N LEU A 50 14.00 0.62 -25.39
CA LEU A 50 12.91 1.56 -25.22
C LEU A 50 11.72 0.93 -24.48
N ASP A 51 11.40 -0.31 -24.85
CA ASP A 51 10.29 -1.00 -24.22
C ASP A 51 10.55 -1.23 -22.74
N ASP A 52 11.79 -1.61 -22.41
CA ASP A 52 12.15 -1.85 -21.02
C ASP A 52 12.06 -0.57 -20.20
N ILE A 53 12.50 0.53 -20.80
CA ILE A 53 12.45 1.83 -20.13
C ILE A 53 10.99 2.20 -19.83
N ALA A 54 10.13 2.04 -20.82
CA ALA A 54 8.73 2.41 -20.68
C ALA A 54 8.06 1.58 -19.61
N GLU A 55 8.33 0.28 -19.59
CA GLU A 55 7.69 -0.61 -18.65
C GLU A 55 8.10 -0.29 -17.21
N VAL A 56 9.41 -0.17 -16.98
CA VAL A 56 9.91 0.10 -15.63
C VAL A 56 9.45 1.47 -15.16
N HIS A 57 9.48 2.44 -16.06
CA HIS A 57 9.03 3.79 -15.71
C HIS A 57 7.57 3.82 -15.33
N SER A 58 6.75 3.10 -16.10
CA SER A 58 5.31 3.05 -15.83
C SER A 58 5.02 2.41 -14.48
N GLU A 59 5.68 1.31 -14.16
CA GLU A 59 5.47 0.65 -12.88
C GLU A 59 5.86 1.56 -11.71
N SER A 60 7.00 2.23 -11.84
CA SER A 60 7.47 3.12 -10.80
C SER A 60 6.53 4.29 -10.61
N GLU A 61 6.07 4.86 -11.71
CA GLU A 61 5.15 5.99 -11.63
C GLU A 61 3.81 5.59 -11.04
N GLU A 62 3.32 4.40 -11.41
CA GLU A 62 2.07 3.91 -10.86
C GLU A 62 2.18 3.71 -9.36
N LEU A 63 3.30 3.15 -8.92
CA LEU A 63 3.50 2.90 -7.50
C LEU A 63 3.61 4.20 -6.73
N LEU A 64 4.32 5.18 -7.28
CA LEU A 64 4.44 6.48 -6.63
C LEU A 64 3.09 7.20 -6.58
N ALA A 65 2.29 7.09 -7.63
CA ALA A 65 0.97 7.69 -7.64
C ALA A 65 0.06 7.04 -6.61
N LEU A 66 0.17 5.71 -6.47
CA LEU A 66 -0.60 5.01 -5.46
C LEU A 66 -0.20 5.46 -4.07
N ASP A 67 1.09 5.62 -3.84
CA ASP A 67 1.59 6.06 -2.54
C ASP A 67 1.04 7.43 -2.17
N GLU A 68 1.04 8.36 -3.11
CA GLU A 68 0.50 9.68 -2.87
C GLU A 68 -1.00 9.63 -2.57
N ALA A 69 -1.73 8.86 -3.37
CA ALA A 69 -3.16 8.74 -3.18
C ALA A 69 -3.48 8.10 -1.83
N LEU A 70 -2.69 7.10 -1.46
CA LEU A 70 -2.89 6.42 -0.18
C LEU A 70 -2.64 7.37 0.99
N SER A 71 -1.65 8.23 0.88
CA SER A 71 -1.40 9.23 1.92
C SER A 71 -2.60 10.16 2.08
N GLU A 72 -3.22 10.54 0.97
CA GLU A 72 -4.41 11.38 1.04
C GLU A 72 -5.57 10.63 1.68
N LEU A 73 -5.73 9.35 1.32
CA LEU A 73 -6.79 8.55 1.91
C LEU A 73 -6.60 8.39 3.42
N GLU A 74 -5.36 8.29 3.86
CA GLU A 74 -5.07 8.19 5.30
C GLU A 74 -5.62 9.39 6.06
N LEU A 75 -5.55 10.55 5.46
CA LEU A 75 -6.07 11.76 6.11
C LEU A 75 -7.58 11.75 6.18
N LEU A 76 -8.23 11.10 5.24
CA LEU A 76 -9.69 11.08 5.18
C LEU A 76 -10.28 9.92 5.96
N ASP A 77 -9.65 8.75 5.89
CA ASP A 77 -10.20 7.54 6.49
C ASP A 77 -9.06 6.58 6.80
N LYS A 78 -8.59 6.66 8.02
CA LYS A 78 -7.43 5.89 8.43
C LYS A 78 -7.65 4.38 8.32
N THR A 79 -8.84 3.92 8.69
CA THR A 79 -9.11 2.48 8.68
C THR A 79 -9.07 1.93 7.26
N LYS A 80 -9.68 2.63 6.32
CA LYS A 80 -9.65 2.18 4.94
C LYS A 80 -8.23 2.19 4.38
N ALA A 81 -7.46 3.19 4.75
CA ALA A 81 -6.06 3.25 4.31
C ALA A 81 -5.24 2.11 4.89
N GLU A 82 -5.47 1.79 6.17
CA GLU A 82 -4.77 0.67 6.79
C GLU A 82 -5.11 -0.64 6.09
N LEU A 83 -6.37 -0.81 5.72
CA LEU A 83 -6.78 -2.01 5.00
C LEU A 83 -6.03 -2.14 3.69
N VAL A 84 -5.90 -1.05 2.97
CA VAL A 84 -5.15 -1.06 1.70
C VAL A 84 -3.70 -1.42 1.94
N LYS A 85 -3.10 -0.84 2.98
CA LYS A 85 -1.69 -1.14 3.27
C LYS A 85 -1.48 -2.62 3.58
N LEU A 86 -2.34 -3.18 4.41
CA LEU A 86 -2.22 -4.59 4.77
C LEU A 86 -2.38 -5.50 3.56
N LYS A 87 -3.33 -5.19 2.73
CA LYS A 87 -3.58 -6.03 1.58
C LYS A 87 -2.56 -5.82 0.46
N PHE A 88 -2.30 -4.59 0.09
CA PHE A 88 -1.43 -4.31 -1.04
C PHE A 88 0.05 -4.47 -0.71
N PHE A 89 0.48 -3.84 0.37
CA PHE A 89 1.91 -3.89 0.73
C PHE A 89 2.23 -5.09 1.61
N GLY A 90 1.28 -5.47 2.47
CA GLY A 90 1.50 -6.61 3.35
C GLY A 90 1.20 -7.95 2.72
N GLY A 91 0.56 -7.96 1.56
CA GLY A 91 0.25 -9.20 0.87
C GLY A 91 -0.80 -10.06 1.56
N MET A 92 -1.60 -9.49 2.42
CA MET A 92 -2.57 -10.25 3.18
C MET A 92 -3.85 -10.46 2.39
N LYS A 93 -4.50 -11.57 2.68
CA LYS A 93 -5.86 -11.76 2.19
C LYS A 93 -6.79 -10.80 2.91
N LEU A 94 -7.87 -10.43 2.25
CA LEU A 94 -8.80 -9.46 2.81
C LEU A 94 -9.37 -9.92 4.16
N ASP A 95 -9.70 -11.22 4.27
CA ASP A 95 -10.22 -11.75 5.53
C ASP A 95 -9.19 -11.60 6.66
N ASP A 96 -7.93 -11.86 6.35
CA ASP A 96 -6.89 -11.73 7.36
C ASP A 96 -6.68 -10.28 7.76
N ALA A 97 -6.70 -9.39 6.79
CA ALA A 97 -6.58 -7.97 7.08
C ALA A 97 -7.74 -7.48 7.94
N ALA A 98 -8.94 -8.01 7.68
CA ALA A 98 -10.10 -7.67 8.50
C ALA A 98 -9.87 -8.06 9.96
N LYS A 99 -9.28 -9.23 10.18
CA LYS A 99 -8.98 -9.68 11.54
C LYS A 99 -7.97 -8.77 12.21
N VAL A 100 -6.96 -8.37 11.47
CA VAL A 100 -5.95 -7.46 12.01
C VAL A 100 -6.59 -6.14 12.43
N LEU A 101 -7.53 -5.64 11.65
CA LEU A 101 -8.19 -4.37 11.95
C LEU A 101 -9.39 -4.52 12.88
N ASP A 102 -9.72 -5.75 13.24
CA ASP A 102 -10.84 -6.04 14.13
C ASP A 102 -12.16 -5.51 13.56
N ILE A 103 -12.37 -5.78 12.28
CA ILE A 103 -13.63 -5.46 11.63
C ILE A 103 -14.20 -6.72 10.98
N PRO A 104 -15.52 -6.77 10.80
CA PRO A 104 -16.11 -7.93 10.13
C PRO A 104 -15.65 -8.04 8.69
N SER A 105 -15.61 -9.26 8.20
CA SER A 105 -15.23 -9.52 6.82
C SER A 105 -16.09 -8.73 5.84
N ARG A 106 -17.38 -8.67 6.10
CA ARG A 106 -18.29 -7.94 5.23
C ARG A 106 -17.94 -6.46 5.17
N THR A 107 -17.59 -5.91 6.33
CA THR A 107 -17.17 -4.51 6.39
C THR A 107 -15.88 -4.31 5.61
N ALA A 108 -14.95 -5.24 5.74
CA ALA A 108 -13.70 -5.16 5.00
C ALA A 108 -13.94 -5.19 3.49
N ASP A 109 -14.88 -6.03 3.05
CA ASP A 109 -15.23 -6.09 1.63
C ASP A 109 -15.72 -4.73 1.13
N ARG A 110 -16.59 -4.09 1.90
CA ARG A 110 -17.11 -2.79 1.51
C ARG A 110 -16.03 -1.72 1.54
N TYR A 111 -15.19 -1.75 2.55
CA TYR A 111 -14.11 -0.78 2.66
C TYR A 111 -13.12 -0.94 1.52
N TRP A 112 -12.82 -2.18 1.16
CA TRP A 112 -11.89 -2.43 0.07
C TRP A 112 -12.44 -1.92 -1.26
N ALA A 113 -13.71 -2.20 -1.52
CA ALA A 113 -14.33 -1.73 -2.75
C ALA A 113 -14.32 -0.20 -2.82
N TYR A 114 -14.66 0.43 -1.71
CA TYR A 114 -14.66 1.89 -1.65
C TYR A 114 -13.24 2.44 -1.86
N ALA A 115 -12.28 1.88 -1.13
CA ALA A 115 -10.92 2.38 -1.20
C ALA A 115 -10.33 2.22 -2.61
N ARG A 116 -10.59 1.07 -3.24
CA ARG A 116 -10.11 0.86 -4.59
C ARG A 116 -10.67 1.91 -5.56
N ALA A 117 -11.96 2.13 -5.48
CA ALA A 117 -12.60 3.10 -6.37
C ALA A 117 -12.06 4.50 -6.09
N TRP A 118 -11.92 4.84 -4.82
CA TRP A 118 -11.43 6.15 -4.45
C TRP A 118 -10.00 6.38 -4.95
N LEU A 119 -9.14 5.37 -4.75
CA LEU A 119 -7.75 5.49 -5.17
C LEU A 119 -7.63 5.59 -6.68
N GLN A 120 -8.38 4.77 -7.40
CA GLN A 120 -8.34 4.80 -8.86
C GLN A 120 -8.80 6.16 -9.39
N ARG A 121 -9.84 6.68 -8.79
CA ARG A 121 -10.36 7.97 -9.20
C ARG A 121 -9.38 9.09 -8.90
N HIS A 122 -8.80 9.06 -7.70
CA HIS A 122 -7.85 10.08 -7.29
C HIS A 122 -6.64 10.09 -8.22
N ILE A 123 -6.12 8.91 -8.52
CA ILE A 123 -4.97 8.78 -9.40
C ILE A 123 -5.30 9.27 -10.81
N ALA A 124 -6.49 8.93 -11.30
CA ALA A 124 -6.90 9.36 -12.63
C ALA A 124 -7.03 10.88 -12.70
N GLU A 125 -7.56 11.47 -11.65
CA GLU A 125 -7.72 12.93 -11.62
C GLU A 125 -6.37 13.63 -11.59
N GLN A 126 -5.42 13.07 -10.85
CA GLN A 126 -4.09 13.65 -10.79
C GLN A 126 -3.37 13.52 -12.14
N GLY A 127 -3.61 12.43 -12.83
CA GLY A 127 -2.97 12.21 -14.11
C GLY A 127 -3.63 12.91 -15.27
N ALA A 128 -4.80 13.51 -15.05
CA ALA A 128 -5.53 14.14 -16.13
C ALA A 128 -4.88 15.45 -16.59
N ASP A 129 -4.02 16.01 -15.79
CA ASP A 129 -3.32 17.22 -16.18
C ASP A 129 -2.16 16.86 -17.11
#